data_f9e910f96b9254c6cce4c868378c092e
#
_entry.id   f9e910f96b9254c6cce4c868378c092e
#
_cell.length_a   1.000
_cell.length_b   1.000
_cell.length_c   1.000
_cell.angle_alpha   90.00
_cell.angle_beta   90.00
_cell.angle_gamma   90.00
#
_symmetry.space_group_name_H-M   'P 1'
#
loop_
_entity.id
_entity.type
_entity.pdbx_description
1 polymer ?
#
loop_
_entity_poly.entity_id
_entity_poly.type
_entity_poly.pdbx_seq_one_letter_code
_entity_poly.pdbx_strand_id
1 'polypeptide(L)'
;MIGLDSEQQAARNWFESLRDRICAEFEAIEREAGSAAAFEYTPWERTDPDGGPGGGGVRGLMKGEVFEKVGVNVSTVEGRFSEEFAKAIHGAAEDPRFFATGISLVAHMANPHVPAVHMNTRFLVTTRRWFGGGADLNPPLPYEEDTADFHARLRAACAAHDQTFYDRYKKWADEYFFIPHRGVHRGVGGIFYDHLEGPFDPAFAFTRDVGEAFLDVFPRLVRRRMATPFSDADKARQLEWRGRYAEFNLIYDRGTLFGLKTGGNIDAILMSLPPVATWS
;
A
#
# COMPACT_ATOMS: atom_id res chain seq x y z
N MET A 1 -5.79 6.46 -26.49
CA MET A 1 -6.07 6.90 -25.11
C MET A 1 -7.08 8.03 -25.17
N ILE A 2 -8.25 7.87 -24.57
CA ILE A 2 -9.14 8.99 -24.26
C ILE A 2 -8.37 9.82 -23.24
N GLY A 3 -8.19 11.13 -23.46
CA GLY A 3 -7.44 11.98 -22.53
C GLY A 3 -8.08 11.93 -21.14
N LEU A 4 -7.23 11.86 -20.09
CA LEU A 4 -7.69 11.89 -18.70
C LEU A 4 -8.44 13.19 -18.43
N ASP A 5 -9.53 13.13 -17.65
CA ASP A 5 -10.14 14.33 -17.12
C ASP A 5 -9.23 15.01 -16.07
N SER A 6 -9.56 16.24 -15.66
CA SER A 6 -8.73 17.02 -14.75
C SER A 6 -8.53 16.35 -13.37
N GLU A 7 -9.56 15.67 -12.87
CA GLU A 7 -9.50 14.95 -11.57
C GLU A 7 -8.63 13.71 -11.66
N GLN A 8 -8.79 12.93 -12.74
CA GLN A 8 -7.96 11.76 -13.03
C GLN A 8 -6.48 12.13 -13.15
N GLN A 9 -6.20 13.22 -13.87
CA GLN A 9 -4.84 13.72 -14.06
C GLN A 9 -4.26 14.24 -12.75
N ALA A 10 -5.04 14.97 -11.95
CA ALA A 10 -4.59 15.47 -10.65
C ALA A 10 -4.24 14.33 -9.69
N ALA A 11 -5.10 13.31 -9.61
CA ALA A 11 -4.86 12.13 -8.78
C ALA A 11 -3.60 11.37 -9.23
N ARG A 12 -3.44 11.13 -10.55
CA ARG A 12 -2.26 10.48 -11.12
C ARG A 12 -0.98 11.23 -10.76
N ASN A 13 -0.94 12.53 -11.04
CA ASN A 13 0.23 13.37 -10.78
C ASN A 13 0.63 13.34 -9.30
N TRP A 14 -0.35 13.34 -8.41
CA TRP A 14 -0.12 13.22 -6.97
C TRP A 14 0.52 11.88 -6.60
N PHE A 15 0.00 10.76 -7.08
CA PHE A 15 0.56 9.44 -6.75
C PHE A 15 1.97 9.26 -7.31
N GLU A 16 2.26 9.78 -8.50
CA GLU A 16 3.61 9.80 -9.07
C GLU A 16 4.57 10.64 -8.21
N SER A 17 4.15 11.84 -7.81
CA SER A 17 4.93 12.71 -6.91
C SER A 17 5.17 12.09 -5.53
N LEU A 18 4.14 11.45 -4.95
CA LEU A 18 4.26 10.77 -3.66
C LEU A 18 5.25 9.60 -3.75
N ARG A 19 5.20 8.79 -4.82
CA ARG A 19 6.19 7.74 -5.08
C ARG A 19 7.61 8.31 -5.08
N ASP A 20 7.85 9.36 -5.84
CA ASP A 20 9.20 9.92 -6.00
C ASP A 20 9.75 10.40 -4.67
N ARG A 21 8.92 11.04 -3.84
CA ARG A 21 9.28 11.51 -2.50
C ARG A 21 9.55 10.36 -1.53
N ILE A 22 8.72 9.33 -1.53
CA ILE A 22 8.90 8.12 -0.69
C ILE A 22 10.20 7.41 -1.10
N CYS A 23 10.43 7.19 -2.38
CA CYS A 23 11.63 6.53 -2.87
C CYS A 23 12.89 7.32 -2.50
N ALA A 24 12.90 8.64 -2.68
CA ALA A 24 14.02 9.50 -2.31
C ALA A 24 14.32 9.46 -0.81
N GLU A 25 13.27 9.41 0.04
CA GLU A 25 13.42 9.32 1.49
C GLU A 25 13.97 7.95 1.93
N PHE A 26 13.51 6.85 1.32
CA PHE A 26 14.03 5.51 1.63
C PHE A 26 15.47 5.33 1.17
N GLU A 27 15.85 5.87 0.03
CA GLU A 27 17.24 5.92 -0.41
C GLU A 27 18.11 6.80 0.50
N ALA A 28 17.56 7.87 1.08
CA ALA A 28 18.26 8.68 2.07
C ALA A 28 18.58 7.86 3.34
N ILE A 29 17.62 7.06 3.82
CA ILE A 29 17.81 6.15 4.96
C ILE A 29 18.90 5.09 4.65
N GLU A 30 18.91 4.51 3.46
CA GLU A 30 19.98 3.60 3.04
C GLU A 30 21.35 4.28 3.08
N ARG A 31 21.46 5.50 2.56
CA ARG A 31 22.72 6.29 2.61
C ARG A 31 23.15 6.60 4.04
N GLU A 32 22.23 6.90 4.94
CA GLU A 32 22.51 7.12 6.37
C GLU A 32 23.10 5.85 7.02
N ALA A 33 22.69 4.67 6.56
CA ALA A 33 23.23 3.39 6.99
C ALA A 33 24.51 2.96 6.25
N GLY A 34 25.04 3.80 5.35
CA GLY A 34 26.25 3.52 4.56
C GLY A 34 26.00 2.67 3.32
N SER A 35 24.75 2.43 2.93
CA SER A 35 24.37 1.66 1.75
C SER A 35 24.21 2.57 0.51
N ALA A 36 24.58 2.05 -0.66
CA ALA A 36 24.37 2.71 -1.96
C ALA A 36 23.14 2.18 -2.69
N ALA A 37 22.26 1.45 -1.99
CA ALA A 37 21.04 0.90 -2.59
C ALA A 37 20.13 2.01 -3.11
N ALA A 38 19.56 1.78 -4.28
CA ALA A 38 18.66 2.70 -4.96
C ALA A 38 17.51 1.91 -5.61
N PHE A 39 16.42 2.60 -5.91
CA PHE A 39 15.29 1.99 -6.61
C PHE A 39 15.60 1.72 -8.08
N GLU A 40 15.32 0.50 -8.51
CA GLU A 40 15.26 0.11 -9.91
C GLU A 40 13.82 0.22 -10.40
N TYR A 41 13.59 1.04 -11.43
CA TYR A 41 12.27 1.29 -11.97
C TYR A 41 12.01 0.43 -13.20
N THR A 42 10.94 -0.36 -13.18
CA THR A 42 10.49 -1.19 -14.28
C THR A 42 9.10 -0.75 -14.72
N PRO A 43 8.97 -0.12 -15.90
CA PRO A 43 7.66 0.17 -16.46
C PRO A 43 6.98 -1.14 -16.91
N TRP A 44 5.65 -1.16 -16.81
CA TRP A 44 4.84 -2.27 -17.28
C TRP A 44 3.56 -1.76 -17.94
N GLU A 45 3.04 -2.52 -18.88
CA GLU A 45 1.80 -2.24 -19.59
C GLU A 45 0.78 -3.33 -19.35
N ARG A 46 -0.48 -2.98 -19.46
CA ARG A 46 -1.61 -3.89 -19.39
C ARG A 46 -2.37 -3.87 -20.72
N THR A 47 -2.76 -5.05 -21.18
CA THR A 47 -3.68 -5.20 -22.30
C THR A 47 -5.06 -5.48 -21.73
N ASP A 48 -6.06 -4.75 -22.21
CA ASP A 48 -7.45 -5.01 -21.85
C ASP A 48 -7.92 -6.36 -22.44
N PRO A 49 -8.92 -7.05 -21.87
CA PRO A 49 -9.45 -8.30 -22.43
C PRO A 49 -9.85 -8.24 -23.90
N ASP A 50 -10.25 -7.07 -24.39
CA ASP A 50 -10.60 -6.86 -25.80
C ASP A 50 -9.36 -6.66 -26.73
N GLY A 51 -8.14 -6.79 -26.19
CA GLY A 51 -6.88 -6.66 -26.91
C GLY A 51 -6.39 -5.22 -27.10
N GLY A 52 -7.10 -4.24 -26.57
CA GLY A 52 -6.71 -2.82 -26.57
C GLY A 52 -5.73 -2.45 -25.46
N PRO A 53 -5.18 -1.23 -25.48
CA PRO A 53 -4.33 -0.74 -24.39
C PRO A 53 -5.17 -0.55 -23.12
N GLY A 54 -4.72 -1.14 -22.02
CA GLY A 54 -5.39 -1.09 -20.71
C GLY A 54 -4.66 -0.24 -19.66
N GLY A 55 -3.74 0.63 -20.10
CA GLY A 55 -2.89 1.42 -19.21
C GLY A 55 -1.66 0.65 -18.74
N GLY A 56 -1.14 1.02 -17.58
CA GLY A 56 0.07 0.40 -17.05
C GLY A 56 0.56 1.07 -15.77
N GLY A 57 1.83 0.92 -15.47
CA GLY A 57 2.43 1.51 -14.29
C GLY A 57 3.95 1.46 -14.31
N VAL A 58 4.52 1.88 -13.18
CA VAL A 58 5.96 1.79 -12.93
C VAL A 58 6.16 1.17 -11.55
N ARG A 59 6.80 0.01 -11.54
CA ARG A 59 7.24 -0.65 -10.31
C ARG A 59 8.66 -0.18 -9.98
N GLY A 60 8.85 0.42 -8.81
CA GLY A 60 10.14 0.63 -8.18
C GLY A 60 10.44 -0.51 -7.21
N LEU A 61 11.61 -1.11 -7.29
CA LEU A 61 12.07 -2.14 -6.36
C LEU A 61 13.46 -1.76 -5.85
N MET A 62 13.65 -1.81 -4.52
CA MET A 62 14.96 -1.64 -3.90
C MET A 62 15.24 -2.80 -2.95
N LYS A 63 16.49 -3.25 -2.92
CA LYS A 63 17.04 -4.18 -1.93
C LYS A 63 18.29 -3.53 -1.35
N GLY A 64 18.33 -3.37 -0.04
CA GLY A 64 19.40 -2.66 0.65
C GLY A 64 19.72 -3.27 2.01
N GLU A 65 20.48 -2.53 2.79
CA GLU A 65 20.93 -2.95 4.12
C GLU A 65 19.87 -2.67 5.20
N VAL A 66 19.05 -1.65 5.02
CA VAL A 66 17.94 -1.30 5.92
C VAL A 66 16.63 -1.90 5.40
N PHE A 67 16.33 -1.67 4.13
CA PHE A 67 15.19 -2.25 3.43
C PHE A 67 15.63 -3.53 2.75
N GLU A 68 15.45 -4.69 3.41
CA GLU A 68 15.81 -5.98 2.80
C GLU A 68 15.09 -6.17 1.45
N LYS A 69 13.85 -5.70 1.36
CA LYS A 69 13.10 -5.54 0.12
C LYS A 69 12.01 -4.50 0.30
N VAL A 70 11.97 -3.52 -0.57
CA VAL A 70 10.84 -2.59 -0.67
C VAL A 70 10.38 -2.45 -2.11
N GLY A 71 9.07 -2.52 -2.31
CA GLY A 71 8.44 -2.28 -3.60
C GLY A 71 7.48 -1.10 -3.51
N VAL A 72 7.57 -0.20 -4.48
CA VAL A 72 6.64 0.93 -4.66
C VAL A 72 6.13 0.92 -6.09
N ASN A 73 4.83 0.77 -6.28
CA ASN A 73 4.21 0.72 -7.59
C ASN A 73 3.19 1.85 -7.73
N VAL A 74 3.28 2.60 -8.82
CA VAL A 74 2.23 3.51 -9.26
C VAL A 74 1.65 2.98 -10.55
N SER A 75 0.33 2.91 -10.62
CA SER A 75 -0.39 2.45 -11.80
C SER A 75 -1.49 3.41 -12.21
N THR A 76 -1.74 3.46 -13.51
CA THR A 76 -2.91 4.09 -14.10
C THR A 76 -3.46 3.13 -15.15
N VAL A 77 -4.60 2.54 -14.86
CA VAL A 77 -5.22 1.51 -15.67
C VAL A 77 -6.65 1.87 -16.02
N GLU A 78 -7.07 1.48 -17.20
CA GLU A 78 -8.43 1.66 -17.71
C GLU A 78 -8.87 0.42 -18.47
N GLY A 79 -10.16 0.24 -18.66
CA GLY A 79 -10.68 -0.88 -19.43
C GLY A 79 -12.14 -1.19 -19.11
N ARG A 80 -12.49 -2.45 -19.32
CA ARG A 80 -13.84 -2.97 -19.07
C ARG A 80 -13.75 -4.20 -18.16
N PHE A 81 -14.60 -4.24 -17.16
CA PHE A 81 -14.78 -5.46 -16.37
C PHE A 81 -15.56 -6.51 -17.18
N SER A 82 -15.32 -7.80 -16.89
CA SER A 82 -16.22 -8.84 -17.36
C SER A 82 -17.63 -8.64 -16.78
N GLU A 83 -18.67 -9.15 -17.46
CA GLU A 83 -20.06 -9.01 -16.98
C GLU A 83 -20.27 -9.55 -15.56
N GLU A 84 -19.61 -10.67 -15.24
CA GLU A 84 -19.68 -11.28 -13.91
C GLU A 84 -19.03 -10.37 -12.86
N PHE A 85 -17.84 -9.83 -13.18
CA PHE A 85 -17.08 -9.00 -12.26
C PHE A 85 -17.70 -7.61 -12.08
N ALA A 86 -18.26 -7.03 -13.14
CA ALA A 86 -18.96 -5.74 -13.10
C ALA A 86 -20.10 -5.71 -12.07
N LYS A 87 -20.81 -6.83 -11.89
CA LYS A 87 -21.89 -6.94 -10.90
C LYS A 87 -21.42 -6.80 -9.45
N ALA A 88 -20.16 -7.11 -9.18
CA ALA A 88 -19.57 -7.02 -7.85
C ALA A 88 -18.87 -5.68 -7.57
N ILE A 89 -18.63 -4.88 -8.61
CA ILE A 89 -17.92 -3.60 -8.48
C ILE A 89 -18.91 -2.44 -8.41
N HIS A 90 -18.71 -1.59 -7.44
CA HIS A 90 -19.54 -0.41 -7.24
C HIS A 90 -19.61 0.47 -8.49
N GLY A 91 -20.83 0.76 -8.96
CA GLY A 91 -21.09 1.58 -10.15
C GLY A 91 -20.72 0.94 -11.49
N ALA A 92 -20.28 -0.33 -11.54
CA ALA A 92 -19.89 -0.98 -12.81
C ALA A 92 -21.00 -1.85 -13.43
N ALA A 93 -22.10 -2.11 -12.72
CA ALA A 93 -23.16 -3.00 -13.20
C ALA A 93 -23.88 -2.48 -14.45
N GLU A 94 -24.05 -1.17 -14.58
CA GLU A 94 -24.72 -0.51 -15.73
C GLU A 94 -23.75 -0.19 -16.88
N ASP A 95 -22.52 0.19 -16.53
CA ASP A 95 -21.41 0.47 -17.46
C ASP A 95 -20.13 -0.17 -16.89
N PRO A 96 -19.62 -1.24 -17.51
CA PRO A 96 -18.47 -1.96 -17.00
C PRO A 96 -17.13 -1.23 -17.23
N ARG A 97 -17.11 -0.06 -17.82
CA ARG A 97 -15.89 0.74 -18.01
C ARG A 97 -15.37 1.22 -16.66
N PHE A 98 -14.07 1.22 -16.53
CA PHE A 98 -13.39 1.73 -15.32
C PHE A 98 -12.12 2.50 -15.66
N PHE A 99 -11.76 3.37 -14.77
CA PHE A 99 -10.45 3.97 -14.64
C PHE A 99 -9.99 3.81 -13.18
N ALA A 100 -8.72 3.50 -12.98
CA ALA A 100 -8.12 3.43 -11.64
C ALA A 100 -6.69 3.95 -11.69
N THR A 101 -6.34 4.80 -10.75
CA THR A 101 -4.96 5.22 -10.54
C THR A 101 -4.63 5.18 -9.05
N GLY A 102 -3.38 4.85 -8.70
CA GLY A 102 -2.99 4.73 -7.30
C GLY A 102 -1.53 4.40 -7.10
N ILE A 103 -1.12 4.51 -5.84
CA ILE A 103 0.17 4.07 -5.33
C ILE A 103 -0.05 2.92 -4.35
N SER A 104 0.84 1.93 -4.38
CA SER A 104 0.91 0.85 -3.40
C SER A 104 2.37 0.57 -3.06
N LEU A 105 2.65 0.36 -1.78
CA LEU A 105 3.98 -0.01 -1.33
C LEU A 105 3.94 -1.03 -0.19
N VAL A 106 4.97 -1.85 -0.14
CA VAL A 106 5.28 -2.72 1.00
C VAL A 106 6.79 -2.68 1.23
N ALA A 107 7.19 -2.47 2.49
CA ALA A 107 8.58 -2.53 2.91
C ALA A 107 8.79 -3.67 3.91
N HIS A 108 9.74 -4.56 3.60
CA HIS A 108 10.26 -5.60 4.48
C HIS A 108 11.67 -5.24 4.91
N MET A 109 11.89 -5.17 6.21
CA MET A 109 13.08 -4.58 6.82
C MET A 109 14.13 -5.63 7.16
N ALA A 110 15.41 -5.31 7.02
CA ALA A 110 16.50 -6.22 7.39
C ALA A 110 16.56 -6.45 8.89
N ASN A 111 16.40 -5.39 9.69
CA ASN A 111 16.42 -5.47 11.15
C ASN A 111 15.03 -5.88 11.68
N PRO A 112 14.92 -6.94 12.52
CA PRO A 112 13.65 -7.39 13.11
C PRO A 112 12.95 -6.36 14.01
N HIS A 113 13.69 -5.40 14.57
CA HIS A 113 13.14 -4.34 15.41
C HIS A 113 12.44 -3.24 14.59
N VAL A 114 12.72 -3.15 13.28
CA VAL A 114 12.02 -2.24 12.40
C VAL A 114 10.75 -2.92 11.88
N PRO A 115 9.57 -2.33 12.05
CA PRO A 115 8.33 -2.90 11.54
C PRO A 115 8.30 -2.94 10.02
N ALA A 116 7.75 -4.00 9.44
CA ALA A 116 7.30 -3.97 8.05
C ALA A 116 6.07 -3.06 7.95
N VAL A 117 5.83 -2.52 6.76
CA VAL A 117 4.72 -1.59 6.53
C VAL A 117 4.09 -1.81 5.16
N HIS A 118 2.79 -1.58 5.09
CA HIS A 118 2.04 -1.45 3.85
C HIS A 118 1.35 -0.09 3.82
N MET A 119 1.29 0.51 2.64
CA MET A 119 0.47 1.69 2.36
C MET A 119 -0.07 1.59 0.94
N ASN A 120 -1.33 1.92 0.74
CA ASN A 120 -1.88 2.20 -0.58
C ASN A 120 -2.87 3.35 -0.52
N THR A 121 -2.94 4.11 -1.60
CA THR A 121 -4.04 5.06 -1.85
C THR A 121 -4.38 5.03 -3.32
N ARG A 122 -5.67 5.14 -3.64
CA ARG A 122 -6.18 4.98 -5.01
C ARG A 122 -7.39 5.86 -5.28
N PHE A 123 -7.58 6.20 -6.54
CA PHE A 123 -8.76 6.83 -7.10
C PHE A 123 -9.36 5.92 -8.15
N LEU A 124 -10.66 5.63 -8.03
CA LEU A 124 -11.41 4.77 -8.95
C LEU A 124 -12.58 5.54 -9.55
N VAL A 125 -12.83 5.27 -10.83
CA VAL A 125 -13.95 5.82 -11.58
C VAL A 125 -14.65 4.70 -12.36
N THR A 126 -15.95 4.62 -12.15
CA THR A 126 -16.91 3.83 -12.93
C THR A 126 -18.03 4.78 -13.33
N THR A 127 -19.32 4.44 -13.17
CA THR A 127 -20.42 5.43 -13.11
C THR A 127 -20.38 6.22 -11.79
N ARG A 128 -19.55 5.79 -10.84
CA ARG A 128 -19.25 6.44 -9.57
C ARG A 128 -17.76 6.80 -9.49
N ARG A 129 -17.42 7.69 -8.55
CA ARG A 129 -16.03 8.11 -8.28
C ARG A 129 -15.79 8.04 -6.79
N TRP A 130 -14.67 7.43 -6.40
CA TRP A 130 -14.30 7.35 -4.98
C TRP A 130 -12.80 7.19 -4.78
N PHE A 131 -12.37 7.58 -3.60
CA PHE A 131 -11.04 7.25 -3.10
C PHE A 131 -11.09 6.07 -2.14
N GLY A 132 -9.98 5.36 -2.07
CA GLY A 132 -9.74 4.31 -1.10
C GLY A 132 -8.27 4.22 -0.77
N GLY A 133 -7.96 3.59 0.35
CA GLY A 133 -6.57 3.43 0.76
C GLY A 133 -6.40 3.09 2.23
N GLY A 134 -5.19 3.28 2.70
CA GLY A 134 -4.82 3.06 4.09
C GLY A 134 -3.34 2.80 4.26
N ALA A 135 -2.95 2.63 5.50
CA ALA A 135 -1.61 2.20 5.89
C ALA A 135 -1.71 1.35 7.16
N ASP A 136 -0.90 0.30 7.24
CA ASP A 136 -0.83 -0.57 8.41
C ASP A 136 0.61 -0.98 8.73
N LEU A 137 0.89 -1.10 10.04
CA LEU A 137 2.21 -1.40 10.58
C LEU A 137 2.27 -2.85 11.04
N ASN A 138 3.33 -3.57 10.65
CA ASN A 138 3.48 -5.01 10.85
C ASN A 138 4.80 -5.33 11.59
N PRO A 139 4.91 -5.01 12.89
CA PRO A 139 6.10 -5.32 13.67
C PRO A 139 6.17 -6.81 14.04
N PRO A 140 7.28 -7.51 13.76
CA PRO A 140 7.53 -8.84 14.32
C PRO A 140 7.83 -8.76 15.82
N LEU A 141 8.42 -7.65 16.25
CA LEU A 141 8.72 -7.29 17.63
C LEU A 141 8.06 -5.92 17.93
N PRO A 142 6.84 -5.90 18.47
CA PRO A 142 6.10 -4.65 18.66
C PRO A 142 6.67 -3.80 19.81
N TYR A 143 6.75 -2.49 19.56
CA TYR A 143 7.04 -1.44 20.53
C TYR A 143 5.80 -0.55 20.70
N GLU A 144 5.40 -0.31 21.95
CA GLU A 144 4.21 0.50 22.24
C GLU A 144 4.35 1.94 21.72
N GLU A 145 5.54 2.54 21.89
CA GLU A 145 5.81 3.91 21.43
C GLU A 145 5.74 4.04 19.90
N ASP A 146 6.25 3.06 19.15
CA ASP A 146 6.21 3.07 17.68
C ASP A 146 4.77 2.92 17.18
N THR A 147 4.01 2.03 17.83
CA THR A 147 2.58 1.85 17.56
C THR A 147 1.81 3.13 17.86
N ALA A 148 2.06 3.75 19.03
CA ALA A 148 1.41 4.99 19.44
C ALA A 148 1.70 6.15 18.47
N ASP A 149 2.98 6.33 18.06
CA ASP A 149 3.36 7.39 17.12
C ASP A 149 2.71 7.19 15.74
N PHE A 150 2.70 5.95 15.23
CA PHE A 150 2.08 5.62 13.95
C PHE A 150 0.57 5.96 13.96
N HIS A 151 -0.13 5.48 14.99
CA HIS A 151 -1.55 5.74 15.14
C HIS A 151 -1.87 7.21 15.43
N ALA A 152 -1.06 7.92 16.21
CA ALA A 152 -1.24 9.34 16.49
C ALA A 152 -1.15 10.17 15.21
N ARG A 153 -0.19 9.86 14.33
CA ARG A 153 -0.03 10.59 13.06
C ARG A 153 -1.19 10.35 12.10
N LEU A 154 -1.66 9.10 11.98
CA LEU A 154 -2.84 8.77 11.18
C LEU A 154 -4.12 9.40 11.75
N ARG A 155 -4.27 9.40 13.08
CA ARG A 155 -5.39 10.07 13.76
C ARG A 155 -5.40 11.56 13.46
N ALA A 156 -4.25 12.22 13.49
CA ALA A 156 -4.14 13.64 13.16
C ALA A 156 -4.54 13.93 11.71
N ALA A 157 -4.13 13.10 10.75
CA ALA A 157 -4.53 13.23 9.36
C ALA A 157 -6.06 13.06 9.19
N CYS A 158 -6.65 12.07 9.85
CA CYS A 158 -8.09 11.86 9.83
C CYS A 158 -8.85 13.04 10.43
N ALA A 159 -8.44 13.50 11.62
CA ALA A 159 -9.13 14.54 12.38
C ALA A 159 -9.12 15.91 11.69
N ALA A 160 -8.16 16.18 10.79
CA ALA A 160 -8.12 17.38 9.97
C ALA A 160 -9.30 17.46 8.98
N HIS A 161 -9.96 16.35 8.68
CA HIS A 161 -11.07 16.25 7.74
C HIS A 161 -12.39 15.89 8.42
N ASP A 162 -12.38 14.87 9.30
CA ASP A 162 -13.54 14.44 10.07
C ASP A 162 -13.07 13.72 11.34
N GLN A 163 -13.59 14.16 12.49
CA GLN A 163 -13.24 13.61 13.81
C GLN A 163 -13.63 12.12 13.97
N THR A 164 -14.55 11.62 13.15
CA THR A 164 -15.01 10.22 13.18
C THR A 164 -14.19 9.29 12.28
N PHE A 165 -13.40 9.84 11.35
CA PHE A 165 -12.69 9.05 10.34
C PHE A 165 -11.73 8.06 10.96
N TYR A 166 -10.94 8.49 11.93
CA TYR A 166 -9.92 7.61 12.50
C TYR A 166 -10.55 6.37 13.16
N ASP A 167 -11.53 6.53 14.02
CA ASP A 167 -12.12 5.39 14.74
C ASP A 167 -12.84 4.44 13.78
N ARG A 168 -13.53 4.98 12.76
CA ARG A 168 -14.17 4.20 11.70
C ARG A 168 -13.16 3.44 10.86
N TYR A 169 -12.11 4.08 10.40
CA TYR A 169 -11.13 3.49 9.51
C TYR A 169 -10.13 2.58 10.23
N LYS A 170 -9.83 2.86 11.50
CA LYS A 170 -9.07 1.94 12.35
C LYS A 170 -9.82 0.65 12.57
N LYS A 171 -11.10 0.73 12.96
CA LYS A 171 -11.94 -0.46 13.12
C LYS A 171 -11.98 -1.28 11.84
N TRP A 172 -12.14 -0.63 10.70
CA TRP A 172 -12.14 -1.32 9.40
C TRP A 172 -10.78 -1.98 9.09
N ALA A 173 -9.66 -1.30 9.41
CA ALA A 173 -8.33 -1.88 9.27
C ALA A 173 -8.15 -3.13 10.16
N ASP A 174 -8.58 -3.08 11.41
CA ASP A 174 -8.52 -4.22 12.33
C ASP A 174 -9.32 -5.41 11.79
N GLU A 175 -10.52 -5.20 11.29
CA GLU A 175 -11.34 -6.24 10.65
C GLU A 175 -10.71 -6.77 9.36
N TYR A 176 -10.18 -5.90 8.52
CA TYR A 176 -9.60 -6.26 7.22
C TYR A 176 -8.32 -7.07 7.33
N PHE A 177 -7.40 -6.66 8.22
CA PHE A 177 -6.08 -7.27 8.38
C PHE A 177 -6.05 -8.44 9.38
N PHE A 178 -7.19 -8.94 9.78
CA PHE A 178 -7.30 -10.16 10.57
C PHE A 178 -7.03 -11.40 9.71
N ILE A 179 -6.29 -12.38 10.25
CA ILE A 179 -5.95 -13.65 9.60
C ILE A 179 -6.81 -14.75 10.22
N PRO A 180 -7.97 -15.12 9.62
CA PRO A 180 -8.95 -15.99 10.27
C PRO A 180 -8.41 -17.37 10.65
N HIS A 181 -7.65 -18.01 9.77
CA HIS A 181 -7.11 -19.35 10.01
C HIS A 181 -5.98 -19.39 11.06
N ARG A 182 -5.44 -18.22 11.42
CA ARG A 182 -4.46 -18.08 12.51
C ARG A 182 -5.06 -17.50 13.79
N GLY A 183 -6.24 -16.88 13.71
CA GLY A 183 -6.87 -16.21 14.84
C GLY A 183 -6.12 -14.98 15.33
N VAL A 184 -5.32 -14.31 14.49
CA VAL A 184 -4.49 -13.15 14.82
C VAL A 184 -4.58 -12.05 13.78
N HIS A 185 -4.21 -10.82 14.19
CA HIS A 185 -3.99 -9.73 13.24
C HIS A 185 -2.59 -9.84 12.63
N ARG A 186 -2.42 -9.40 11.38
CA ARG A 186 -1.10 -9.42 10.71
C ARG A 186 -0.11 -8.38 11.28
N GLY A 187 -0.61 -7.38 12.02
CA GLY A 187 0.20 -6.33 12.62
C GLY A 187 -0.55 -5.61 13.73
N VAL A 188 -0.18 -4.37 14.01
CA VAL A 188 -0.82 -3.51 15.01
C VAL A 188 -1.91 -2.61 14.41
N GLY A 189 -2.28 -2.86 13.14
CA GLY A 189 -3.29 -2.09 12.44
C GLY A 189 -2.78 -0.77 11.89
N GLY A 190 -3.71 0.13 11.70
CA GLY A 190 -3.54 1.45 11.11
C GLY A 190 -4.89 2.00 10.74
N ILE A 191 -5.06 2.44 9.49
CA ILE A 191 -6.36 2.83 8.91
C ILE A 191 -6.59 2.12 7.57
N PHE A 192 -7.86 1.83 7.28
CA PHE A 192 -8.29 1.37 5.97
C PHE A 192 -9.63 2.04 5.63
N TYR A 193 -9.72 2.61 4.43
CA TYR A 193 -10.95 3.22 3.93
C TYR A 193 -11.17 2.84 2.47
N ASP A 194 -12.42 2.79 2.08
CA ASP A 194 -12.86 2.58 0.70
C ASP A 194 -14.18 3.30 0.48
N HIS A 195 -14.58 3.43 -0.78
CA HIS A 195 -15.82 4.12 -1.15
C HIS A 195 -15.95 5.51 -0.51
N LEU A 196 -14.83 6.26 -0.40
CA LEU A 196 -14.87 7.64 -0.01
C LEU A 196 -15.39 8.47 -1.19
N GLU A 197 -16.71 8.51 -1.30
CA GLU A 197 -17.46 9.29 -2.29
C GLU A 197 -17.68 10.71 -1.81
N GLY A 198 -18.10 11.59 -2.73
CA GLY A 198 -18.43 12.98 -2.47
C GLY A 198 -17.72 13.92 -3.46
N PRO A 199 -17.64 15.21 -3.13
CA PRO A 199 -16.87 16.16 -3.92
C PRO A 199 -15.40 15.72 -3.98
N PHE A 200 -14.79 15.86 -5.17
CA PHE A 200 -13.42 15.41 -5.42
C PHE A 200 -12.41 16.06 -4.45
N ASP A 201 -12.42 17.39 -4.34
CA ASP A 201 -11.39 18.12 -3.61
C ASP A 201 -11.26 17.71 -2.13
N PRO A 202 -12.33 17.60 -1.32
CA PRO A 202 -12.22 17.14 0.07
C PRO A 202 -11.72 15.68 0.19
N ALA A 203 -12.24 14.77 -0.64
CA ALA A 203 -11.83 13.37 -0.63
C ALA A 203 -10.38 13.19 -1.09
N PHE A 204 -9.96 13.96 -2.08
CA PHE A 204 -8.59 14.02 -2.55
C PHE A 204 -7.65 14.62 -1.51
N ALA A 205 -8.04 15.70 -0.84
CA ALA A 205 -7.25 16.32 0.22
C ALA A 205 -7.00 15.32 1.37
N PHE A 206 -8.03 14.61 1.83
CA PHE A 206 -7.87 13.54 2.83
C PHE A 206 -6.90 12.45 2.35
N THR A 207 -7.06 11.98 1.11
CA THR A 207 -6.20 10.93 0.54
C THR A 207 -4.73 11.39 0.46
N ARG A 208 -4.50 12.66 0.15
CA ARG A 208 -3.14 13.24 0.18
C ARG A 208 -2.57 13.27 1.57
N ASP A 209 -3.36 13.70 2.56
CA ASP A 209 -2.91 13.79 3.95
C ASP A 209 -2.60 12.41 4.56
N VAL A 210 -3.26 11.34 4.11
CA VAL A 210 -2.88 9.96 4.47
C VAL A 210 -1.49 9.61 3.91
N GLY A 211 -1.19 9.96 2.66
CA GLY A 211 0.14 9.77 2.06
C GLY A 211 1.23 10.57 2.76
N GLU A 212 0.95 11.85 3.09
CA GLU A 212 1.86 12.71 3.87
C GLU A 212 2.09 12.18 5.29
N ALA A 213 1.04 11.68 5.93
CA ALA A 213 1.16 11.09 7.26
C ALA A 213 2.07 9.88 7.27
N PHE A 214 1.95 9.02 6.25
CA PHE A 214 2.83 7.89 6.06
C PHE A 214 4.29 8.32 5.87
N LEU A 215 4.54 9.24 4.94
CA LEU A 215 5.88 9.73 4.61
C LEU A 215 6.55 10.45 5.81
N ASP A 216 5.76 11.06 6.68
CA ASP A 216 6.27 11.66 7.91
C ASP A 216 6.60 10.62 8.99
N VAL A 217 5.72 9.66 9.27
CA VAL A 217 5.88 8.79 10.45
C VAL A 217 6.79 7.59 10.21
N PHE A 218 6.64 6.88 9.09
CA PHE A 218 7.35 5.62 8.89
C PHE A 218 8.88 5.80 8.82
N PRO A 219 9.45 6.77 8.09
CA PRO A 219 10.88 7.03 8.10
C PRO A 219 11.45 7.29 9.50
N ARG A 220 10.70 7.98 10.36
CA ARG A 220 11.12 8.20 11.77
C ARG A 220 11.21 6.90 12.57
N LEU A 221 10.24 6.00 12.38
CA LEU A 221 10.27 4.68 13.03
C LEU A 221 11.45 3.85 12.54
N VAL A 222 11.74 3.87 11.25
CA VAL A 222 12.91 3.17 10.67
C VAL A 222 14.20 3.68 11.31
N ARG A 223 14.44 4.99 11.32
CA ARG A 223 15.65 5.60 11.91
C ARG A 223 15.80 5.29 13.40
N ARG A 224 14.68 5.24 14.13
CA ARG A 224 14.67 4.89 15.57
C ARG A 224 15.18 3.48 15.84
N ARG A 225 14.91 2.54 14.92
CA ARG A 225 15.12 1.10 15.15
C ARG A 225 16.20 0.45 14.30
N MET A 226 16.59 1.03 13.18
CA MET A 226 17.47 0.39 12.19
C MET A 226 18.84 -0.01 12.74
N ALA A 227 19.35 0.67 13.79
CA ALA A 227 20.61 0.37 14.44
C ALA A 227 20.47 -0.48 15.72
N THR A 228 19.25 -0.93 16.07
CA THR A 228 19.03 -1.75 17.26
C THR A 228 19.71 -3.11 17.10
N PRO A 229 20.59 -3.55 18.04
CA PRO A 229 21.16 -4.90 17.98
C PRO A 229 20.07 -5.97 18.09
N PHE A 230 20.21 -7.05 17.34
CA PHE A 230 19.25 -8.16 17.35
C PHE A 230 19.96 -9.51 17.38
N SER A 231 19.24 -10.52 17.87
CA SER A 231 19.69 -11.90 17.96
C SER A 231 19.15 -12.75 16.81
N ASP A 232 19.71 -13.98 16.66
CA ASP A 232 19.17 -14.98 15.73
C ASP A 232 17.71 -15.34 16.05
N ALA A 233 17.32 -15.32 17.33
CA ALA A 233 15.95 -15.56 17.76
C ALA A 233 14.99 -14.45 17.28
N ASP A 234 15.42 -13.18 17.31
CA ASP A 234 14.64 -12.06 16.78
C ASP A 234 14.47 -12.18 15.26
N LYS A 235 15.54 -12.60 14.57
CA LYS A 235 15.47 -12.83 13.11
C LYS A 235 14.54 -14.00 12.79
N ALA A 236 14.62 -15.11 13.51
CA ALA A 236 13.73 -16.25 13.33
C ALA A 236 12.25 -15.84 13.52
N ARG A 237 11.95 -15.04 14.54
CA ARG A 237 10.61 -14.48 14.78
C ARG A 237 10.15 -13.59 13.62
N GLN A 238 11.03 -12.76 13.07
CA GLN A 238 10.71 -11.94 11.89
C GLN A 238 10.33 -12.81 10.70
N LEU A 239 11.08 -13.87 10.44
CA LEU A 239 10.85 -14.76 9.30
C LEU A 239 9.51 -15.51 9.44
N GLU A 240 9.18 -15.99 10.64
CA GLU A 240 7.87 -16.59 10.94
C GLU A 240 6.72 -15.58 10.74
N TRP A 241 6.91 -14.34 11.23
CA TRP A 241 5.92 -13.29 11.05
C TRP A 241 5.66 -12.95 9.58
N ARG A 242 6.70 -12.98 8.75
CA ARG A 242 6.60 -12.83 7.29
C ARG A 242 5.80 -13.95 6.64
N GLY A 243 5.84 -15.16 7.18
CA GLY A 243 4.98 -16.27 6.73
C GLY A 243 3.49 -15.90 6.86
N ARG A 244 3.09 -15.34 8.00
CA ARG A 244 1.72 -14.85 8.23
C ARG A 244 1.34 -13.70 7.30
N TYR A 245 2.27 -12.79 7.04
CA TYR A 245 2.08 -11.72 6.07
C TYR A 245 1.83 -12.27 4.66
N ALA A 246 2.62 -13.24 4.22
CA ALA A 246 2.45 -13.90 2.93
C ALA A 246 1.12 -14.64 2.81
N GLU A 247 0.70 -15.35 3.88
CA GLU A 247 -0.60 -16.02 3.95
C GLU A 247 -1.75 -15.01 3.76
N PHE A 248 -1.70 -13.89 4.48
CA PHE A 248 -2.73 -12.85 4.33
C PHE A 248 -2.80 -12.34 2.90
N ASN A 249 -1.67 -11.94 2.33
CA ASN A 249 -1.63 -11.36 1.00
C ASN A 249 -2.11 -12.32 -0.09
N LEU A 250 -1.77 -13.60 -0.01
CA LEU A 250 -2.15 -14.58 -1.03
C LEU A 250 -3.57 -15.10 -0.88
N ILE A 251 -4.12 -15.12 0.34
CA ILE A 251 -5.41 -15.75 0.61
C ILE A 251 -6.54 -14.73 0.76
N TYR A 252 -6.26 -13.58 1.40
CA TYR A 252 -7.31 -12.65 1.84
C TYR A 252 -7.21 -11.25 1.25
N ASP A 253 -6.02 -10.82 0.77
CA ASP A 253 -5.88 -9.45 0.29
C ASP A 253 -6.66 -9.24 -1.01
N ARG A 254 -7.73 -8.42 -0.90
CA ARG A 254 -8.60 -8.12 -2.04
C ARG A 254 -7.86 -7.43 -3.19
N GLY A 255 -6.86 -6.61 -2.88
CA GLY A 255 -6.04 -5.93 -3.90
C GLY A 255 -5.20 -6.92 -4.71
N THR A 256 -4.51 -7.85 -4.04
CA THR A 256 -3.76 -8.93 -4.68
C THR A 256 -4.67 -9.82 -5.53
N LEU A 257 -5.77 -10.29 -4.95
CA LEU A 257 -6.73 -11.15 -5.66
C LEU A 257 -7.37 -10.45 -6.86
N PHE A 258 -7.72 -9.17 -6.72
CA PHE A 258 -8.24 -8.36 -7.80
C PHE A 258 -7.22 -8.23 -8.94
N GLY A 259 -5.99 -7.81 -8.61
CA GLY A 259 -4.93 -7.64 -9.59
C GLY A 259 -4.65 -8.91 -10.39
N LEU A 260 -4.55 -10.06 -9.72
CA LEU A 260 -4.32 -11.35 -10.37
C LEU A 260 -5.50 -11.77 -11.27
N LYS A 261 -6.74 -11.55 -10.83
CA LYS A 261 -7.95 -11.89 -11.59
C LYS A 261 -8.21 -10.98 -12.80
N THR A 262 -7.72 -9.74 -12.77
CA THR A 262 -7.93 -8.76 -13.84
C THR A 262 -6.76 -8.65 -14.81
N GLY A 263 -5.80 -9.59 -14.77
CA GLY A 263 -4.66 -9.60 -15.68
C GLY A 263 -3.64 -8.49 -15.39
N GLY A 264 -3.53 -8.07 -14.13
CA GLY A 264 -2.50 -7.14 -13.69
C GLY A 264 -1.09 -7.73 -13.80
N ASN A 265 -0.07 -6.87 -13.79
CA ASN A 265 1.33 -7.32 -13.84
C ASN A 265 1.69 -8.10 -12.57
N ILE A 266 2.01 -9.40 -12.73
CA ILE A 266 2.26 -10.33 -11.62
C ILE A 266 3.42 -9.85 -10.75
N ASP A 267 4.50 -9.38 -11.34
CA ASP A 267 5.67 -8.90 -10.60
C ASP A 267 5.39 -7.62 -9.81
N ALA A 268 4.55 -6.73 -10.33
CA ALA A 268 4.11 -5.53 -9.63
C ALA A 268 3.14 -5.85 -8.47
N ILE A 269 2.33 -6.89 -8.60
CA ILE A 269 1.42 -7.36 -7.56
C ILE A 269 2.20 -8.10 -6.46
N LEU A 270 3.02 -9.09 -6.83
CA LEU A 270 3.75 -9.94 -5.89
C LEU A 270 5.03 -9.30 -5.33
N MET A 271 5.36 -8.06 -5.72
CA MET A 271 6.42 -7.30 -5.05
C MET A 271 6.14 -7.13 -3.54
N SER A 272 4.87 -7.19 -3.14
CA SER A 272 4.43 -7.09 -1.74
C SER A 272 4.89 -8.24 -0.86
N LEU A 273 5.25 -9.39 -1.43
CA LEU A 273 5.71 -10.54 -0.66
C LEU A 273 7.11 -10.32 -0.08
N PRO A 274 7.39 -10.83 1.14
CA PRO A 274 8.72 -10.76 1.74
C PRO A 274 9.75 -11.53 0.91
N PRO A 275 11.05 -11.16 1.00
CA PRO A 275 12.11 -11.85 0.25
C PRO A 275 12.34 -13.27 0.73
N VAL A 276 12.17 -13.49 2.04
CA VAL A 276 12.27 -14.80 2.72
C VAL A 276 11.24 -14.85 3.83
N ALA A 277 10.61 -15.99 3.99
CA ALA A 277 9.68 -16.29 5.08
C ALA A 277 9.85 -17.74 5.53
N THR A 278 9.46 -18.06 6.75
CA THR A 278 9.46 -19.43 7.29
C THR A 278 8.11 -19.77 7.88
N TRP A 279 7.82 -21.07 7.87
CA TRP A 279 6.67 -21.67 8.55
C TRP A 279 7.16 -22.76 9.49
N SER A 280 6.63 -22.74 10.72
CA SER A 280 6.84 -23.79 11.74
C SER A 280 5.69 -24.77 11.74
#